data_33abbdb16d4dcc2214699d3897ad147e
#
_entry.id   33abbdb16d4dcc2214699d3897ad147e
#
_cell.length_a   1.000
_cell.length_b   1.000
_cell.length_c   1.000
_cell.angle_alpha   90.00
_cell.angle_beta   90.00
_cell.angle_gamma   90.00
#
_symmetry.space_group_name_H-M   'P 1'
#
loop_
_entity.id
_entity.type
_entity.pdbx_description
1 polymer ?
#
loop_
_entity_poly.entity_id
_entity_poly.type
_entity_poly.pdbx_seq_one_letter_code
_entity_poly.pdbx_strand_id
1 'polypeptide(L)'
;MSKMAAMPLSRQNIRVIANIVRKIANSGTMFNVLQFLEIKLLDIDPQFELHIVEDSEIEGCYAKACPDKHLIIISASVYDGACNNNGRHRFTICHELGHYLLHGAETTYFPRLGRELRAYEDPEWQANTFAGEILVPEDIAKNFSADEIVKMCGVSRQVALIQKEQVSKQKNRATKRLESLVTIA
;
A
#
# COMPACT_ATOMS: atom_id res chain seq x y z
N MET A 1 7.43 5.50 -22.83
CA MET A 1 6.13 5.88 -22.24
C MET A 1 6.35 7.01 -21.24
N SER A 2 5.59 8.09 -21.33
CA SER A 2 5.65 9.20 -20.36
C SER A 2 5.09 8.70 -19.02
N LYS A 3 5.92 8.62 -17.97
CA LYS A 3 5.43 8.32 -16.62
C LYS A 3 4.63 9.51 -16.11
N MET A 4 3.38 9.33 -15.78
CA MET A 4 2.56 10.37 -15.16
C MET A 4 2.96 10.51 -13.68
N ALA A 5 3.03 11.73 -13.17
CA ALA A 5 3.29 11.98 -11.76
C ALA A 5 1.97 12.04 -10.99
N ALA A 6 1.93 11.42 -9.83
CA ALA A 6 0.84 11.58 -8.88
C ALA A 6 1.05 12.81 -8.00
N MET A 7 0.01 13.23 -7.30
CA MET A 7 0.11 14.24 -6.26
C MET A 7 1.13 13.80 -5.19
N PRO A 8 2.08 14.68 -4.79
CA PRO A 8 3.15 14.27 -3.87
C PRO A 8 2.62 13.79 -2.53
N LEU A 9 2.91 12.55 -2.16
CA LEU A 9 2.56 11.98 -0.86
C LEU A 9 3.79 11.45 -0.13
N SER A 10 4.05 11.97 1.07
CA SER A 10 5.09 11.42 1.92
C SER A 10 4.70 10.04 2.46
N ARG A 11 5.70 9.20 2.79
CA ARG A 11 5.43 7.92 3.49
C ARG A 11 4.60 8.12 4.76
N GLN A 12 4.84 9.21 5.49
CA GLN A 12 4.09 9.50 6.71
C GLN A 12 2.60 9.73 6.42
N ASN A 13 2.28 10.47 5.35
CA ASN A 13 0.87 10.70 4.96
C ASN A 13 0.22 9.38 4.51
N ILE A 14 0.93 8.57 3.72
CA ILE A 14 0.46 7.25 3.30
C ILE A 14 0.21 6.34 4.50
N ARG A 15 1.09 6.34 5.50
CA ARG A 15 0.90 5.60 6.75
C ARG A 15 -0.35 6.04 7.50
N VAL A 16 -0.60 7.34 7.58
CA VAL A 16 -1.84 7.86 8.21
C VAL A 16 -3.06 7.31 7.49
N ILE A 17 -3.09 7.33 6.15
CA ILE A 17 -4.18 6.76 5.36
C ILE A 17 -4.32 5.26 5.62
N ALA A 18 -3.22 4.49 5.55
CA ALA A 18 -3.24 3.06 5.83
C ALA A 18 -3.78 2.74 7.24
N ASN A 19 -3.41 3.52 8.25
CA ASN A 19 -3.92 3.36 9.62
C ASN A 19 -5.43 3.68 9.73
N ILE A 20 -5.92 4.67 8.99
CA ILE A 20 -7.35 4.98 8.92
C ILE A 20 -8.10 3.78 8.31
N VAL A 21 -7.61 3.25 7.19
CA VAL A 21 -8.21 2.07 6.54
C VAL A 21 -8.23 0.86 7.47
N ARG A 22 -7.13 0.58 8.17
CA ARG A 22 -7.08 -0.50 9.18
C ARG A 22 -8.09 -0.29 10.30
N LYS A 23 -8.29 0.96 10.74
CA LYS A 23 -9.26 1.30 11.78
C LYS A 23 -10.70 1.10 11.30
N ILE A 24 -11.03 1.50 10.07
CA ILE A 24 -12.35 1.27 9.46
C ILE A 24 -12.60 -0.24 9.31
N ALA A 25 -11.59 -1.00 8.90
CA ALA A 25 -11.65 -2.44 8.78
C ALA A 25 -11.79 -3.17 10.14
N ASN A 26 -11.65 -2.46 11.26
CA ASN A 26 -11.52 -3.05 12.61
C ASN A 26 -10.47 -4.17 12.62
N SER A 27 -9.33 -3.92 11.97
CA SER A 27 -8.33 -4.93 11.70
C SER A 27 -7.47 -5.22 12.93
N GLY A 28 -7.28 -6.51 13.24
CA GLY A 28 -6.24 -6.97 14.14
C GLY A 28 -4.83 -6.84 13.52
N THR A 29 -3.88 -7.66 13.96
CA THR A 29 -2.49 -7.64 13.43
C THR A 29 -2.46 -7.95 11.94
N MET A 30 -3.13 -9.02 11.52
CA MET A 30 -3.26 -9.40 10.11
C MET A 30 -4.41 -8.62 9.46
N PHE A 31 -4.10 -7.83 8.43
CA PHE A 31 -5.10 -7.11 7.65
C PHE A 31 -5.75 -8.05 6.62
N ASN A 32 -7.06 -8.25 6.71
CA ASN A 32 -7.81 -9.04 5.73
C ASN A 32 -8.28 -8.13 4.59
N VAL A 33 -7.49 -8.06 3.51
CA VAL A 33 -7.76 -7.18 2.37
C VAL A 33 -9.02 -7.60 1.61
N LEU A 34 -9.30 -8.90 1.46
CA LEU A 34 -10.50 -9.37 0.77
C LEU A 34 -11.76 -8.96 1.51
N GLN A 35 -11.82 -9.22 2.81
CA GLN A 35 -12.94 -8.77 3.63
C GLN A 35 -13.14 -7.25 3.58
N PHE A 36 -12.05 -6.49 3.53
CA PHE A 36 -12.13 -5.04 3.39
C PHE A 36 -12.77 -4.65 2.05
N LEU A 37 -12.32 -5.22 0.94
CA LEU A 37 -12.86 -4.93 -0.39
C LEU A 37 -14.32 -5.35 -0.53
N GLU A 38 -14.67 -6.55 -0.08
CA GLU A 38 -16.00 -7.15 -0.26
C GLU A 38 -17.07 -6.53 0.63
N ILE A 39 -16.69 -5.98 1.79
CA ILE A 39 -17.66 -5.51 2.80
C ILE A 39 -17.45 -4.04 3.13
N LYS A 40 -16.23 -3.65 3.54
CA LYS A 40 -15.99 -2.35 4.14
C LYS A 40 -15.80 -1.22 3.14
N LEU A 41 -15.26 -1.53 1.97
CA LEU A 41 -15.06 -0.50 0.94
C LEU A 41 -16.39 -0.01 0.38
N LEU A 42 -17.42 -0.85 0.33
CA LEU A 42 -18.79 -0.47 -0.04
C LEU A 42 -19.43 0.54 0.94
N ASP A 43 -19.05 0.53 2.22
CA ASP A 43 -19.48 1.51 3.21
C ASP A 43 -18.87 2.91 2.92
N ILE A 44 -17.72 2.96 2.23
CA ILE A 44 -16.97 4.19 1.89
C ILE A 44 -17.35 4.68 0.50
N ASP A 45 -17.43 3.77 -0.45
CA ASP A 45 -17.76 4.00 -1.85
C ASP A 45 -18.87 3.04 -2.29
N PRO A 46 -20.15 3.47 -2.23
CA PRO A 46 -21.27 2.61 -2.61
C PRO A 46 -21.31 2.21 -4.08
N GLN A 47 -20.51 2.85 -4.94
CA GLN A 47 -20.40 2.50 -6.36
C GLN A 47 -19.27 1.49 -6.63
N PHE A 48 -18.48 1.13 -5.60
CA PHE A 48 -17.36 0.24 -5.75
C PHE A 48 -17.79 -1.15 -6.25
N GLU A 49 -17.06 -1.66 -7.23
CA GLU A 49 -17.20 -3.01 -7.75
C GLU A 49 -15.87 -3.77 -7.62
N LEU A 50 -15.96 -5.04 -7.25
CA LEU A 50 -14.86 -5.99 -7.25
C LEU A 50 -15.12 -7.07 -8.30
N HIS A 51 -14.31 -7.11 -9.35
CA HIS A 51 -14.42 -8.13 -10.40
C HIS A 51 -13.33 -9.18 -10.25
N ILE A 52 -13.73 -10.44 -10.11
CA ILE A 52 -12.82 -11.59 -10.18
C ILE A 52 -12.96 -12.17 -11.59
N VAL A 53 -11.85 -12.22 -12.32
CA VAL A 53 -11.80 -12.66 -13.72
C VAL A 53 -10.83 -13.82 -13.89
N GLU A 54 -11.00 -14.60 -14.96
CA GLU A 54 -10.02 -15.63 -15.30
C GLU A 54 -8.66 -15.00 -15.61
N ASP A 55 -7.58 -15.72 -15.31
CA ASP A 55 -6.21 -15.22 -15.52
C ASP A 55 -5.93 -14.83 -16.98
N SER A 56 -6.62 -15.45 -17.93
CA SER A 56 -6.55 -15.14 -19.36
C SER A 56 -7.25 -13.84 -19.77
N GLU A 57 -8.15 -13.31 -18.94
CA GLU A 57 -8.94 -12.11 -19.26
C GLU A 57 -8.23 -10.82 -18.79
N ILE A 58 -7.18 -10.94 -17.96
CA ILE A 58 -6.41 -9.82 -17.44
C ILE A 58 -4.98 -9.83 -18.00
N GLU A 59 -4.85 -9.49 -19.29
CA GLU A 59 -3.58 -9.54 -20.00
C GLU A 59 -2.48 -8.71 -19.33
N GLY A 60 -1.34 -9.35 -19.05
CA GLY A 60 -0.09 -8.71 -18.60
C GLY A 60 -0.08 -8.21 -17.16
N CYS A 61 -1.13 -8.42 -16.37
CA CYS A 61 -1.15 -8.08 -14.95
C CYS A 61 -1.93 -9.11 -14.12
N TYR A 62 -1.75 -9.08 -12.81
CA TYR A 62 -2.41 -9.97 -11.85
C TYR A 62 -3.64 -9.33 -11.19
N ALA A 63 -3.68 -8.01 -11.15
CA ALA A 63 -4.78 -7.21 -10.66
C ALA A 63 -4.67 -5.81 -11.24
N LYS A 64 -5.75 -5.02 -11.19
CA LYS A 64 -5.78 -3.66 -11.72
C LYS A 64 -6.83 -2.82 -11.00
N ALA A 65 -6.43 -1.65 -10.52
CA ALA A 65 -7.34 -0.63 -10.04
C ALA A 65 -7.77 0.31 -11.18
N CYS A 66 -9.05 0.63 -11.21
CA CYS A 66 -9.66 1.61 -12.10
C CYS A 66 -10.50 2.59 -11.26
N PRO A 67 -9.87 3.56 -10.54
CA PRO A 67 -10.57 4.43 -9.60
C PRO A 67 -11.70 5.22 -10.24
N ASP A 68 -11.51 5.72 -11.46
CA ASP A 68 -12.52 6.49 -12.21
C ASP A 68 -13.79 5.68 -12.55
N LYS A 69 -13.71 4.36 -12.43
CA LYS A 69 -14.82 3.42 -12.65
C LYS A 69 -15.29 2.76 -11.37
N HIS A 70 -14.80 3.19 -10.23
CA HIS A 70 -15.08 2.58 -8.92
C HIS A 70 -14.80 1.07 -8.90
N LEU A 71 -13.73 0.60 -9.57
CA LEU A 71 -13.52 -0.81 -9.88
C LEU A 71 -12.10 -1.27 -9.53
N ILE A 72 -12.01 -2.44 -8.91
CA ILE A 72 -10.78 -3.25 -8.84
C ILE A 72 -11.05 -4.59 -9.52
N ILE A 73 -10.16 -4.98 -10.43
CA ILE A 73 -10.18 -6.28 -11.11
C ILE A 73 -9.05 -7.13 -10.56
N ILE A 74 -9.32 -8.39 -10.22
CA ILE A 74 -8.34 -9.33 -9.68
C ILE A 74 -8.44 -10.63 -10.45
N SER A 75 -7.31 -11.23 -10.86
CA SER A 75 -7.30 -12.56 -11.44
C SER A 75 -7.69 -13.63 -10.43
N ALA A 76 -8.36 -14.70 -10.89
CA ALA A 76 -8.81 -15.80 -10.04
C ALA A 76 -7.66 -16.42 -9.23
N SER A 77 -6.50 -16.62 -9.84
CA SER A 77 -5.32 -17.16 -9.15
C SER A 77 -4.82 -16.27 -8.01
N VAL A 78 -4.88 -14.96 -8.16
CA VAL A 78 -4.48 -13.99 -7.10
C VAL A 78 -5.53 -13.95 -6.00
N TYR A 79 -6.80 -13.97 -6.34
CA TYR A 79 -7.89 -14.01 -5.36
C TYR A 79 -7.81 -15.28 -4.51
N ASP A 80 -7.72 -16.47 -5.15
CA ASP A 80 -7.59 -17.76 -4.46
C ASP A 80 -6.33 -17.82 -3.59
N GLY A 81 -5.22 -17.32 -4.11
CA GLY A 81 -3.99 -17.25 -3.35
C GLY A 81 -4.11 -16.34 -2.12
N ALA A 82 -4.82 -15.23 -2.21
CA ALA A 82 -5.08 -14.34 -1.08
C ALA A 82 -6.01 -14.98 -0.05
N CYS A 83 -7.04 -15.74 -0.48
CA CYS A 83 -7.89 -16.58 0.39
C CYS A 83 -7.04 -17.58 1.17
N ASN A 84 -6.02 -18.15 0.55
CA ASN A 84 -5.07 -19.10 1.17
C ASN A 84 -3.91 -18.39 1.90
N ASN A 85 -4.05 -17.10 2.25
CA ASN A 85 -3.06 -16.30 2.97
C ASN A 85 -1.69 -16.20 2.28
N ASN A 86 -1.61 -16.32 0.96
CA ASN A 86 -0.38 -16.08 0.21
C ASN A 86 0.01 -14.60 0.33
N GLY A 87 1.12 -14.33 1.01
CA GLY A 87 1.56 -12.95 1.29
C GLY A 87 1.87 -12.12 0.05
N ARG A 88 2.29 -12.76 -1.07
CA ARG A 88 2.51 -12.06 -2.34
C ARG A 88 1.20 -11.60 -2.96
N HIS A 89 0.21 -12.48 -3.02
CA HIS A 89 -1.12 -12.16 -3.59
C HIS A 89 -1.83 -11.11 -2.74
N ARG A 90 -1.77 -11.23 -1.41
CA ARG A 90 -2.29 -10.19 -0.51
C ARG A 90 -1.59 -8.84 -0.72
N PHE A 91 -0.28 -8.84 -0.95
CA PHE A 91 0.45 -7.60 -1.25
C PHE A 91 0.00 -7.00 -2.58
N THR A 92 -0.18 -7.81 -3.64
CA THR A 92 -0.69 -7.37 -4.93
C THR A 92 -2.04 -6.68 -4.78
N ILE A 93 -2.99 -7.29 -4.05
CA ILE A 93 -4.32 -6.70 -3.85
C ILE A 93 -4.23 -5.40 -3.02
N CYS A 94 -3.40 -5.35 -1.98
CA CYS A 94 -3.18 -4.12 -1.21
C CYS A 94 -2.51 -3.02 -2.04
N HIS A 95 -1.68 -3.37 -3.02
CA HIS A 95 -1.08 -2.43 -3.97
C HIS A 95 -2.16 -1.80 -4.86
N GLU A 96 -3.07 -2.59 -5.41
CA GLU A 96 -4.20 -2.08 -6.19
C GLU A 96 -5.17 -1.24 -5.34
N LEU A 97 -5.42 -1.65 -4.10
CA LEU A 97 -6.16 -0.82 -3.15
C LEU A 97 -5.44 0.52 -2.91
N GLY A 98 -4.11 0.52 -2.87
CA GLY A 98 -3.30 1.74 -2.80
C GLY A 98 -3.53 2.65 -4.02
N HIS A 99 -3.51 2.10 -5.23
CA HIS A 99 -3.86 2.86 -6.44
C HIS A 99 -5.29 3.41 -6.37
N TYR A 100 -6.23 2.58 -5.94
CA TYR A 100 -7.64 2.95 -5.84
C TYR A 100 -7.86 4.14 -4.89
N LEU A 101 -7.25 4.12 -3.71
CA LEU A 101 -7.47 5.13 -2.67
C LEU A 101 -6.63 6.40 -2.86
N LEU A 102 -5.46 6.30 -3.49
CA LEU A 102 -4.50 7.41 -3.59
C LEU A 102 -4.52 8.11 -4.94
N HIS A 103 -5.03 7.46 -6.00
CA HIS A 103 -4.92 7.93 -7.38
C HIS A 103 -6.28 8.03 -8.10
N GLY A 104 -7.36 8.31 -7.38
CA GLY A 104 -8.70 8.51 -7.96
C GLY A 104 -8.79 9.70 -8.91
N ALA A 105 -9.95 9.89 -9.56
CA ALA A 105 -10.20 10.90 -10.59
C ALA A 105 -9.83 12.34 -10.19
N GLU A 106 -9.86 12.64 -8.90
CA GLU A 106 -9.46 13.96 -8.37
C GLU A 106 -7.94 14.10 -8.21
N THR A 107 -7.15 13.01 -8.32
CA THR A 107 -5.71 13.10 -8.29
C THR A 107 -5.20 13.57 -9.64
N THR A 108 -4.82 14.83 -9.72
CA THR A 108 -4.32 15.44 -10.95
C THR A 108 -2.98 14.81 -11.30
N TYR A 109 -2.96 14.01 -12.37
CA TYR A 109 -1.71 13.53 -12.96
C TYR A 109 -1.03 14.69 -13.67
N PHE A 110 0.14 15.09 -13.20
CA PHE A 110 0.93 16.11 -13.84
C PHE A 110 1.77 15.50 -14.98
N PRO A 111 1.70 16.03 -16.22
CA PRO A 111 2.59 15.61 -17.28
C PRO A 111 4.04 15.92 -16.87
N ARG A 112 4.95 15.02 -17.20
CA ARG A 112 6.39 15.13 -16.87
C ARG A 112 6.99 16.41 -17.42
N LEU A 113 7.43 17.29 -16.56
CA LEU A 113 8.16 18.52 -16.91
C LEU A 113 9.68 18.24 -17.06
N GLY A 114 10.09 17.32 -17.95
CA GLY A 114 11.50 17.15 -18.33
C GLY A 114 12.49 16.73 -17.23
N ARG A 115 12.02 16.39 -16.01
CA ARG A 115 12.85 15.91 -14.88
C ARG A 115 12.48 14.51 -14.44
N GLU A 116 13.36 13.82 -13.74
CA GLU A 116 13.03 12.57 -13.07
C GLU A 116 12.01 12.80 -11.94
N LEU A 117 11.06 11.85 -11.78
CA LEU A 117 10.11 11.87 -10.68
C LEU A 117 10.84 11.59 -9.38
N ARG A 118 10.53 12.36 -8.35
CA ARG A 118 10.91 11.99 -6.98
C ARG A 118 10.02 10.83 -6.52
N ALA A 119 10.56 9.98 -5.63
CA ALA A 119 9.84 8.80 -5.17
C ALA A 119 8.41 9.12 -4.68
N TYR A 120 8.24 10.21 -3.96
CA TYR A 120 6.94 10.63 -3.41
C TYR A 120 5.96 11.21 -4.46
N GLU A 121 6.38 11.35 -5.72
CA GLU A 121 5.58 11.74 -6.89
C GLU A 121 5.28 10.53 -7.80
N ASP A 122 5.89 9.37 -7.53
CA ASP A 122 5.71 8.14 -8.30
C ASP A 122 4.51 7.35 -7.76
N PRO A 123 3.43 7.17 -8.55
CA PRO A 123 2.25 6.43 -8.12
C PRO A 123 2.58 4.98 -7.74
N GLU A 124 3.52 4.34 -8.42
CA GLU A 124 3.94 2.98 -8.08
C GLU A 124 4.63 2.92 -6.72
N TRP A 125 5.48 3.90 -6.42
CA TRP A 125 6.10 3.98 -5.10
C TRP A 125 5.06 4.27 -4.01
N GLN A 126 4.06 5.09 -4.29
CA GLN A 126 2.98 5.39 -3.35
C GLN A 126 2.14 4.14 -3.06
N ALA A 127 1.72 3.40 -4.09
CA ALA A 127 0.95 2.17 -3.95
C ALA A 127 1.74 1.07 -3.22
N ASN A 128 3.01 0.87 -3.57
CA ASN A 128 3.91 -0.06 -2.87
C ASN A 128 4.11 0.34 -1.40
N THR A 129 4.23 1.64 -1.13
CA THR A 129 4.35 2.16 0.24
C THR A 129 3.08 1.89 1.02
N PHE A 130 1.91 2.16 0.45
CA PHE A 130 0.62 1.89 1.06
C PHE A 130 0.44 0.39 1.39
N ALA A 131 0.72 -0.49 0.42
CA ALA A 131 0.65 -1.94 0.63
C ALA A 131 1.55 -2.41 1.78
N GLY A 132 2.76 -1.87 1.88
CA GLY A 132 3.65 -2.18 2.99
C GLY A 132 3.14 -1.67 4.33
N GLU A 133 2.67 -0.41 4.41
CA GLU A 133 2.19 0.21 5.65
C GLU A 133 0.87 -0.41 6.15
N ILE A 134 -0.03 -0.80 5.24
CA ILE A 134 -1.31 -1.43 5.63
C ILE A 134 -1.12 -2.87 6.10
N LEU A 135 -0.21 -3.64 5.49
CA LEU A 135 0.06 -5.02 5.84
C LEU A 135 0.96 -5.15 7.09
N VAL A 136 1.91 -4.25 7.26
CA VAL A 136 2.86 -4.25 8.38
C VAL A 136 2.88 -2.88 9.03
N PRO A 137 2.04 -2.64 10.06
CA PRO A 137 2.04 -1.39 10.81
C PRO A 137 3.40 -1.05 11.43
N GLU A 138 3.65 0.23 11.61
CA GLU A 138 4.93 0.74 12.10
C GLU A 138 5.32 0.18 13.48
N ASP A 139 4.37 0.04 14.39
CA ASP A 139 4.57 -0.52 15.73
C ASP A 139 4.99 -1.99 15.66
N ILE A 140 4.41 -2.77 14.76
CA ILE A 140 4.81 -4.15 14.49
C ILE A 140 6.23 -4.19 13.90
N ALA A 141 6.52 -3.34 12.91
CA ALA A 141 7.84 -3.28 12.29
C ALA A 141 8.94 -2.85 13.28
N LYS A 142 8.60 -2.02 14.29
CA LYS A 142 9.53 -1.57 15.34
C LYS A 142 9.87 -2.67 16.33
N ASN A 143 8.87 -3.42 16.78
CA ASN A 143 8.97 -4.23 17.99
C ASN A 143 9.25 -5.72 17.73
N PHE A 144 9.06 -6.21 16.51
CA PHE A 144 9.16 -7.64 16.18
C PHE A 144 10.28 -7.92 15.16
N SER A 145 10.82 -9.13 15.19
CA SER A 145 11.75 -9.64 14.17
C SER A 145 11.07 -9.85 12.82
N ALA A 146 11.85 -9.96 11.74
CA ALA A 146 11.27 -10.22 10.42
C ALA A 146 10.47 -11.53 10.36
N ASP A 147 10.93 -12.57 11.06
CA ASP A 147 10.27 -13.87 11.07
C ASP A 147 8.95 -13.86 11.87
N GLU A 148 8.88 -13.09 12.95
CA GLU A 148 7.64 -12.84 13.69
C GLU A 148 6.65 -12.03 12.82
N ILE A 149 7.11 -10.98 12.13
CA ILE A 149 6.28 -10.17 11.22
C ILE A 149 5.68 -11.05 10.12
N VAL A 150 6.47 -11.94 9.50
CA VAL A 150 5.99 -12.88 8.49
C VAL A 150 4.81 -13.71 9.03
N LYS A 151 4.95 -14.26 10.22
CA LYS A 151 3.91 -15.10 10.87
C LYS A 151 2.68 -14.29 11.29
N MET A 152 2.89 -13.13 11.90
CA MET A 152 1.81 -12.30 12.46
C MET A 152 1.00 -11.57 11.40
N CYS A 153 1.68 -11.06 10.35
CA CYS A 153 1.07 -10.23 9.32
C CYS A 153 0.74 -11.00 8.03
N GLY A 154 1.23 -12.24 7.88
CA GLY A 154 1.04 -13.04 6.67
C GLY A 154 1.65 -12.40 5.44
N VAL A 155 2.85 -11.85 5.56
CA VAL A 155 3.61 -11.20 4.46
C VAL A 155 4.84 -12.01 4.09
N SER A 156 5.43 -11.71 2.92
CA SER A 156 6.72 -12.29 2.56
C SER A 156 7.84 -11.75 3.46
N ARG A 157 8.92 -12.53 3.62
CA ARG A 157 10.11 -12.09 4.36
C ARG A 157 10.70 -10.80 3.79
N GLN A 158 10.63 -10.61 2.48
CA GLN A 158 11.09 -9.39 1.81
C GLN A 158 10.31 -8.16 2.27
N VAL A 159 8.98 -8.23 2.32
CA VAL A 159 8.13 -7.13 2.82
C VAL A 159 8.46 -6.82 4.29
N ALA A 160 8.60 -7.84 5.13
CA ALA A 160 8.97 -7.66 6.55
C ALA A 160 10.31 -6.92 6.70
N LEU A 161 11.34 -7.32 5.94
CA LEU A 161 12.66 -6.70 5.97
C LEU A 161 12.62 -5.24 5.47
N ILE A 162 11.91 -4.97 4.38
CA ILE A 162 11.74 -3.61 3.85
C ILE A 162 11.08 -2.72 4.91
N GLN A 163 10.02 -3.17 5.56
CA GLN A 163 9.33 -2.35 6.57
C GLN A 163 10.21 -2.07 7.79
N LYS A 164 10.98 -3.05 8.27
CA LYS A 164 11.96 -2.84 9.35
C LYS A 164 13.02 -1.82 8.97
N GLU A 165 13.55 -1.91 7.76
CA GLU A 165 14.55 -0.94 7.26
C GLU A 165 13.99 0.48 7.20
N GLN A 166 12.74 0.66 6.73
CA GLN A 166 12.11 1.97 6.66
C GLN A 166 11.94 2.61 8.05
N VAL A 167 11.54 1.81 9.04
CA VAL A 167 11.44 2.28 10.43
C VAL A 167 12.80 2.68 10.99
N SER A 168 13.84 1.90 10.75
CA SER A 168 15.21 2.22 11.17
C SER A 168 15.72 3.52 10.54
N LYS A 169 15.47 3.71 9.25
CA LYS A 169 15.84 4.96 8.54
C LYS A 169 15.14 6.19 9.12
N GLN A 170 13.86 6.05 9.51
CA GLN A 170 13.13 7.16 10.14
C GLN A 170 13.69 7.52 11.51
N LYS A 171 13.99 6.52 12.35
CA LYS A 171 14.61 6.72 13.67
C LYS A 171 15.94 7.48 13.53
N ASN A 172 16.81 7.04 12.62
CA ASN A 172 18.12 7.68 12.39
C ASN A 172 17.99 9.13 11.89
N ARG A 173 17.01 9.43 11.03
CA ARG A 173 16.73 10.80 10.58
C ARG A 173 16.23 11.69 11.72
N ALA A 174 15.34 11.18 12.56
CA ALA A 174 14.84 11.91 13.72
C ALA A 174 15.97 12.23 14.72
N THR A 175 16.83 11.26 15.02
CA THR A 175 17.99 11.44 15.90
C THR A 175 18.94 12.50 15.35
N LYS A 176 19.36 12.41 14.07
CA LYS A 176 20.23 13.40 13.43
C LYS A 176 19.64 14.81 13.44
N ARG A 177 18.32 14.94 13.26
CA ARG A 177 17.63 16.24 13.33
C ARG A 177 17.68 16.82 14.73
N LEU A 178 17.47 16.00 15.76
CA LEU A 178 17.58 16.46 17.16
C LEU A 178 19.00 16.87 17.50
N GLU A 179 20.01 16.10 17.12
CA GLU A 179 21.43 16.43 17.31
C GLU A 179 21.80 17.77 16.65
N SER A 180 21.31 18.01 15.43
CA SER A 180 21.56 19.29 14.73
C SER A 180 20.90 20.48 15.43
N LEU A 181 19.77 20.33 16.08
CA LEU A 181 19.11 21.41 16.84
C LEU A 181 19.83 21.72 18.15
N VAL A 182 20.37 20.70 18.81
CA VAL A 182 21.13 20.87 20.07
C VAL A 182 22.49 21.54 19.83
N THR A 183 23.10 21.30 18.64
CA THR A 183 24.41 21.90 18.30
C THR A 183 24.32 23.38 17.94
N ILE A 184 23.12 23.91 17.66
CA ILE A 184 22.88 25.33 17.30
C ILE A 184 22.45 26.17 18.51
N ALA A 185 22.12 25.54 19.64
CA ALA A 185 21.76 26.19 20.90
C ALA A 185 22.96 26.35 21.84
#